data_bd88aad4d0ffb9ac6647d33457b7a7dd
#
_entry.id   bd88aad4d0ffb9ac6647d33457b7a7dd
#
_cell.length_a   1.000
_cell.length_b   1.000
_cell.length_c   1.000
_cell.angle_alpha   90.00
_cell.angle_beta   90.00
_cell.angle_gamma   90.00
#
_symmetry.space_group_name_H-M   'P 1'
#
loop_
_entity.id
_entity.type
_entity.pdbx_description
1 polymer ?
#
loop_
_entity_poly.entity_id
_entity_poly.type
_entity_poly.pdbx_seq_one_letter_code
_entity_poly.pdbx_strand_id
1 'polypeptide(L)'
;AASDVYKRQLPRICAEGSADPFDEEFSAFVFKIQANMNKAHRDRLTFMRICSGKFERDMEVVHVQSGKKMRLSQPQQMMAQEREIIESAYAGDIIGVFDPGIFSIGDTVCSPKKKVTFEGIPTFAPEHFARIRHKDTLKRKQFVKGTEQIAQEGAIQIFQEFNTGLEEIIVGVVGVLQFDVLK
;
A
#
# COMPACT_ATOMS: atom_id res chain seq x y z
N ALA A 1 -15.67 -24.11 -12.30
CA ALA A 1 -16.25 -23.40 -13.44
C ALA A 1 -16.41 -21.87 -13.23
N ALA A 2 -17.04 -21.39 -12.16
CA ALA A 2 -17.15 -19.93 -11.92
C ALA A 2 -15.80 -19.28 -11.58
N SER A 3 -14.94 -19.98 -10.86
CA SER A 3 -13.58 -19.50 -10.49
C SER A 3 -12.68 -19.23 -11.71
N ASP A 4 -12.87 -19.96 -12.80
CA ASP A 4 -12.01 -19.85 -13.97
C ASP A 4 -12.31 -18.63 -14.85
N VAL A 5 -13.57 -18.15 -14.81
CA VAL A 5 -13.96 -16.94 -15.53
C VAL A 5 -13.37 -15.71 -14.85
N TYR A 6 -13.38 -15.66 -13.52
CA TYR A 6 -12.77 -14.56 -12.76
C TYR A 6 -11.25 -14.50 -12.93
N LYS A 7 -10.58 -15.64 -12.95
CA LYS A 7 -9.12 -15.71 -13.15
C LYS A 7 -8.68 -15.14 -14.50
N ARG A 8 -9.50 -15.28 -15.56
CA ARG A 8 -9.21 -14.75 -16.89
C ARG A 8 -9.37 -13.24 -17.02
N GLN A 9 -10.11 -12.60 -16.09
CA GLN A 9 -10.39 -11.16 -16.13
C GLN A 9 -9.44 -10.32 -15.26
N LEU A 10 -8.49 -10.95 -14.57
CA LEU A 10 -7.51 -10.23 -13.75
C LEU A 10 -6.59 -9.40 -14.65
N PRO A 11 -6.49 -8.08 -14.42
CA PRO A 11 -5.58 -7.25 -15.19
C PRO A 11 -4.15 -7.73 -14.96
N ARG A 12 -3.45 -8.00 -16.03
CA ARG A 12 -2.02 -8.32 -16.02
C ARG A 12 -1.26 -7.00 -15.93
N ILE A 13 -0.87 -6.60 -14.72
CA ILE A 13 -0.09 -5.39 -14.49
C ILE A 13 1.33 -5.83 -14.18
N CYS A 14 2.14 -6.05 -15.20
CA CYS A 14 3.55 -6.44 -15.02
C CYS A 14 4.45 -5.66 -15.96
N ALA A 15 5.54 -5.11 -15.42
CA ALA A 15 6.61 -4.48 -16.18
C ALA A 15 7.43 -5.50 -17.00
N GLU A 16 7.66 -6.67 -16.43
CA GLU A 16 8.46 -7.73 -17.03
C GLU A 16 7.72 -9.07 -16.93
N GLY A 17 6.98 -9.40 -17.96
CA GLY A 17 6.21 -10.63 -18.02
C GLY A 17 4.87 -10.53 -17.27
N SER A 18 3.93 -11.38 -17.64
CA SER A 18 2.63 -11.46 -17.01
C SER A 18 2.67 -12.46 -15.85
N ALA A 19 2.17 -12.06 -14.67
CA ALA A 19 1.77 -13.04 -13.67
C ALA A 19 0.53 -13.77 -14.20
N ASP A 20 0.67 -15.05 -14.51
CA ASP A 20 -0.47 -15.89 -14.85
C ASP A 20 -1.23 -16.17 -13.54
N PRO A 21 -2.55 -15.89 -13.46
CA PRO A 21 -3.35 -16.25 -12.30
C PRO A 21 -3.34 -17.75 -11.97
N PHE A 22 -3.02 -18.58 -12.96
CA PHE A 22 -2.87 -20.02 -12.79
C PHE A 22 -1.46 -20.45 -12.38
N ASP A 23 -0.53 -19.50 -12.26
CA ASP A 23 0.80 -19.79 -11.73
C ASP A 23 0.67 -20.29 -10.29
N GLU A 24 1.35 -21.35 -9.95
CA GLU A 24 1.32 -21.92 -8.58
C GLU A 24 2.04 -21.02 -7.56
N GLU A 25 2.98 -20.22 -8.03
CA GLU A 25 3.76 -19.33 -7.15
C GLU A 25 3.01 -18.06 -6.83
N PHE A 26 3.00 -17.72 -5.55
CA PHE A 26 2.33 -16.55 -5.01
C PHE A 26 2.94 -15.25 -5.52
N SER A 27 2.08 -14.34 -5.96
CA SER A 27 2.42 -12.93 -6.16
C SER A 27 1.24 -12.03 -5.80
N ALA A 28 1.54 -10.87 -5.24
CA ALA A 28 0.54 -9.89 -4.84
C ALA A 28 1.04 -8.46 -5.08
N PHE A 29 0.10 -7.56 -5.25
CA PHE A 29 0.33 -6.15 -5.53
C PHE A 29 -0.33 -5.27 -4.46
N VAL A 30 0.45 -4.35 -3.89
CA VAL A 30 -0.02 -3.39 -2.90
C VAL A 30 -0.72 -2.23 -3.59
N PHE A 31 -2.01 -2.05 -3.34
CA PHE A 31 -2.77 -0.98 -3.98
C PHE A 31 -3.33 0.06 -3.00
N LYS A 32 -3.38 -0.25 -1.71
CA LYS A 32 -3.89 0.66 -0.69
C LYS A 32 -3.17 0.44 0.64
N ILE A 33 -2.92 1.54 1.34
CA ILE A 33 -2.44 1.54 2.72
C ILE A 33 -3.42 2.35 3.55
N GLN A 34 -3.77 1.86 4.72
CA GLN A 34 -4.64 2.54 5.66
C GLN A 34 -4.03 2.47 7.05
N ALA A 35 -3.78 3.64 7.63
CA ALA A 35 -3.22 3.76 8.96
C ALA A 35 -4.28 4.23 9.97
N ASN A 36 -4.02 3.98 11.27
CA ASN A 36 -4.83 4.47 12.39
C ASN A 36 -6.33 4.12 12.30
N MET A 37 -6.67 2.93 11.86
CA MET A 37 -8.06 2.45 11.89
C MET A 37 -8.62 2.35 13.31
N ASN A 38 -7.75 2.16 14.30
CA ASN A 38 -8.09 2.21 15.71
C ASN A 38 -7.27 3.32 16.39
N LYS A 39 -7.96 4.31 16.99
CA LYS A 39 -7.30 5.42 17.70
C LYS A 39 -6.45 4.96 18.91
N ALA A 40 -6.76 3.79 19.47
CA ALA A 40 -6.02 3.21 20.59
C ALA A 40 -4.72 2.49 20.16
N HIS A 41 -4.63 2.06 18.94
CA HIS A 41 -3.49 1.34 18.39
C HIS A 41 -3.02 2.00 17.10
N ARG A 42 -1.69 2.11 16.94
CA ARG A 42 -1.09 2.63 15.70
C ARG A 42 -1.01 1.50 14.67
N ASP A 43 -2.17 1.00 14.29
CA ASP A 43 -2.27 -0.09 13.34
C ASP A 43 -2.20 0.47 11.91
N ARG A 44 -1.32 -0.10 11.12
CA ARG A 44 -1.24 0.14 9.69
C ARG A 44 -1.57 -1.16 8.98
N LEU A 45 -2.56 -1.10 8.10
CA LEU A 45 -2.97 -2.21 7.24
C LEU A 45 -2.57 -1.91 5.81
N THR A 46 -1.94 -2.88 5.19
CA THR A 46 -1.62 -2.85 3.77
C THR A 46 -2.53 -3.82 3.04
N PHE A 47 -3.27 -3.29 2.07
CA PHE A 47 -4.17 -4.09 1.23
C PHE A 47 -3.45 -4.50 -0.03
N MET A 48 -3.47 -5.81 -0.29
CA MET A 48 -2.85 -6.43 -1.44
C MET A 48 -3.88 -7.20 -2.25
N ARG A 49 -3.78 -7.12 -3.57
CA ARG A 49 -4.49 -8.03 -4.47
C ARG A 49 -3.57 -9.18 -4.82
N ILE A 50 -4.04 -10.39 -4.64
CA ILE A 50 -3.32 -11.60 -5.07
C ILE A 50 -3.44 -11.70 -6.59
N CYS A 51 -2.31 -11.72 -7.28
CA CYS A 51 -2.23 -11.77 -8.74
C CYS A 51 -2.04 -13.19 -9.26
N SER A 52 -1.32 -14.03 -8.52
CA SER A 52 -1.12 -15.45 -8.84
C SER A 52 -0.93 -16.31 -7.59
N GLY A 53 -1.14 -17.60 -7.74
CA GLY A 53 -0.90 -18.60 -6.72
C GLY A 53 -1.88 -18.54 -5.55
N LYS A 54 -1.44 -19.14 -4.45
CA LYS A 54 -2.18 -19.24 -3.20
C LYS A 54 -1.44 -18.52 -2.09
N PHE A 55 -2.14 -17.69 -1.35
CA PHE A 55 -1.70 -17.14 -0.08
C PHE A 55 -2.00 -18.15 1.05
N GLU A 56 -1.05 -18.35 1.94
CA GLU A 56 -1.24 -19.07 3.20
C GLU A 56 -0.73 -18.22 4.36
N ARG A 57 -1.43 -18.30 5.49
CA ARG A 57 -1.05 -17.56 6.69
C ARG A 57 0.38 -17.88 7.10
N ASP A 58 1.11 -16.83 7.52
CA ASP A 58 2.51 -16.92 7.94
C ASP A 58 3.52 -17.41 6.89
N MET A 59 3.10 -17.46 5.60
CA MET A 59 4.02 -17.81 4.52
C MET A 59 5.17 -16.81 4.41
N GLU A 60 6.35 -17.30 4.05
CA GLU A 60 7.51 -16.46 3.76
C GLU A 60 7.39 -15.87 2.34
N VAL A 61 7.53 -14.57 2.25
CA VAL A 61 7.48 -13.81 0.99
C VAL A 61 8.69 -12.89 0.86
N VAL A 62 8.92 -12.42 -0.35
CA VAL A 62 9.91 -11.38 -0.65
C VAL A 62 9.19 -10.08 -1.00
N HIS A 63 9.52 -9.01 -0.30
CA HIS A 63 9.18 -7.66 -0.70
C HIS A 63 10.17 -7.22 -1.78
N VAL A 64 9.71 -7.11 -3.02
CA VAL A 64 10.59 -7.04 -4.20
C VAL A 64 11.41 -5.75 -4.21
N GLN A 65 10.82 -4.62 -3.87
CA GLN A 65 11.46 -3.29 -3.88
C GLN A 65 12.63 -3.20 -2.89
N SER A 66 12.50 -3.79 -1.71
CA SER A 66 13.58 -3.80 -0.71
C SER A 66 14.46 -5.05 -0.77
N GLY A 67 14.03 -6.11 -1.48
CA GLY A 67 14.70 -7.41 -1.50
C GLY A 67 14.61 -8.20 -0.18
N LYS A 68 13.86 -7.70 0.81
CA LYS A 68 13.77 -8.31 2.13
C LYS A 68 12.77 -9.45 2.14
N LYS A 69 13.15 -10.54 2.83
CA LYS A 69 12.24 -11.63 3.16
C LYS A 69 11.45 -11.27 4.41
N MET A 70 10.17 -11.59 4.43
CA MET A 70 9.29 -11.37 5.57
C MET A 70 8.19 -12.42 5.61
N ARG A 71 7.48 -12.48 6.74
CA ARG A 71 6.26 -13.27 6.86
C ARG A 71 5.06 -12.36 6.89
N LEU A 72 4.03 -12.70 6.13
CA LEU A 72 2.76 -12.01 6.14
C LEU A 72 1.93 -12.55 7.30
N SER A 73 1.96 -11.83 8.41
CA SER A 73 1.22 -12.18 9.63
C SER A 73 -0.13 -11.49 9.69
N GLN A 74 -1.07 -12.13 10.41
CA GLN A 74 -2.42 -11.61 10.68
C GLN A 74 -3.18 -11.16 9.42
N PRO A 75 -3.29 -12.01 8.40
CA PRO A 75 -4.05 -11.68 7.22
C PRO A 75 -5.54 -11.53 7.58
N GLN A 76 -6.12 -10.43 7.14
CA GLN A 76 -7.52 -10.11 7.37
C GLN A 76 -8.23 -9.94 6.03
N GLN A 77 -9.40 -10.52 5.89
CA GLN A 77 -10.32 -10.19 4.82
C GLN A 77 -11.36 -9.24 5.37
N MET A 78 -11.61 -8.16 4.67
CA MET A 78 -12.69 -7.24 5.03
C MET A 78 -13.97 -7.67 4.33
N MET A 79 -14.90 -8.23 5.09
CA MET A 79 -16.28 -8.47 4.66
C MET A 79 -17.16 -7.42 5.34
N ALA A 80 -17.50 -6.36 4.60
CA ALA A 80 -18.26 -5.21 5.09
C ALA A 80 -17.58 -4.48 6.27
N GLN A 81 -18.11 -4.57 7.49
CA GLN A 81 -17.53 -3.93 8.68
C GLN A 81 -16.77 -4.90 9.59
N GLU A 82 -16.82 -6.18 9.31
CA GLU A 82 -16.15 -7.21 10.11
C GLU A 82 -14.80 -7.60 9.52
N ARG A 83 -13.83 -7.81 10.41
CA ARG A 83 -12.50 -8.31 10.07
C ARG A 83 -12.45 -9.79 10.40
N GLU A 84 -12.29 -10.61 9.40
CA GLU A 84 -12.11 -12.04 9.59
C GLU A 84 -10.66 -12.43 9.30
N ILE A 85 -10.07 -13.18 10.21
CA ILE A 85 -8.72 -13.74 10.01
C ILE A 85 -8.86 -14.91 9.03
N ILE A 86 -8.12 -14.84 7.93
CA ILE A 86 -8.14 -15.88 6.90
C ILE A 86 -6.91 -16.76 6.96
N GLU A 87 -7.07 -18.03 6.73
CA GLU A 87 -5.97 -18.99 6.66
C GLU A 87 -5.38 -19.07 5.25
N SER A 88 -6.19 -18.86 4.23
CA SER A 88 -5.77 -18.91 2.83
C SER A 88 -6.61 -18.01 1.93
N ALA A 89 -5.99 -17.55 0.83
CA ALA A 89 -6.65 -16.79 -0.23
C ALA A 89 -6.01 -17.12 -1.59
N TYR A 90 -6.71 -16.78 -2.66
CA TYR A 90 -6.34 -17.17 -4.01
C TYR A 90 -6.23 -15.97 -4.96
N ALA A 91 -5.66 -16.20 -6.13
CA ALA A 91 -5.56 -15.18 -7.16
C ALA A 91 -6.91 -14.50 -7.44
N GLY A 92 -6.94 -13.18 -7.34
CA GLY A 92 -8.13 -12.34 -7.42
C GLY A 92 -8.65 -11.82 -6.10
N ASP A 93 -8.33 -12.48 -5.00
CA ASP A 93 -8.73 -12.05 -3.67
C ASP A 93 -7.93 -10.82 -3.21
N ILE A 94 -8.53 -10.06 -2.31
CA ILE A 94 -7.90 -8.94 -1.62
C ILE A 94 -7.69 -9.34 -0.17
N ILE A 95 -6.46 -9.21 0.29
CA ILE A 95 -6.09 -9.43 1.69
C ILE A 95 -5.55 -8.15 2.31
N GLY A 96 -5.85 -7.93 3.58
CA GLY A 96 -5.21 -6.90 4.39
C GLY A 96 -4.20 -7.56 5.33
N VAL A 97 -2.99 -7.07 5.36
CA VAL A 97 -1.94 -7.56 6.26
C VAL A 97 -1.46 -6.45 7.18
N PHE A 98 -1.08 -6.81 8.40
CA PHE A 98 -0.44 -5.87 9.31
C PHE A 98 0.91 -5.41 8.72
N ASP A 99 1.12 -4.11 8.71
CA ASP A 99 2.32 -3.50 8.14
C ASP A 99 3.05 -2.66 9.22
N PRO A 100 4.26 -3.04 9.60
CA PRO A 100 5.08 -2.23 10.52
C PRO A 100 5.66 -0.95 9.86
N GLY A 101 5.24 -0.60 8.66
CA GLY A 101 5.70 0.58 7.93
C GLY A 101 6.72 0.26 6.83
N ILE A 102 6.66 -0.93 6.26
CA ILE A 102 7.59 -1.40 5.23
C ILE A 102 7.03 -1.17 3.82
N PHE A 103 5.73 -1.37 3.64
CA PHE A 103 5.10 -1.33 2.32
C PHE A 103 4.78 0.09 1.85
N SER A 104 4.84 0.26 0.54
CA SER A 104 4.36 1.43 -0.19
C SER A 104 3.32 1.02 -1.24
N ILE A 105 2.45 1.95 -1.63
CA ILE A 105 1.51 1.70 -2.73
C ILE A 105 2.32 1.46 -4.01
N GLY A 106 1.97 0.41 -4.75
CA GLY A 106 2.71 -0.02 -5.93
C GLY A 106 3.75 -1.11 -5.68
N ASP A 107 3.98 -1.48 -4.42
CA ASP A 107 4.94 -2.54 -4.10
C ASP A 107 4.44 -3.91 -4.53
N THR A 108 5.41 -4.75 -4.86
CA THR A 108 5.20 -6.16 -5.22
C THR A 108 5.69 -7.06 -4.11
N VAL A 109 4.88 -8.06 -3.81
CA VAL A 109 5.21 -9.14 -2.87
C VAL A 109 5.09 -10.47 -3.61
N CYS A 110 6.09 -11.31 -3.52
CA CYS A 110 6.10 -12.59 -4.24
C CYS A 110 6.72 -13.72 -3.44
N SER A 111 6.49 -14.95 -3.91
CA SER A 111 7.20 -16.14 -3.42
C SER A 111 8.70 -15.97 -3.58
N PRO A 112 9.53 -16.48 -2.61
CA PRO A 112 10.98 -16.51 -2.76
C PRO A 112 11.45 -17.31 -3.96
N LYS A 113 10.64 -18.24 -4.47
CA LYS A 113 10.98 -19.14 -5.57
C LYS A 113 10.87 -18.48 -6.93
N LYS A 114 9.95 -17.53 -7.10
CA LYS A 114 9.71 -16.85 -8.37
C LYS A 114 9.57 -15.36 -8.16
N LYS A 115 10.59 -14.61 -8.56
CA LYS A 115 10.57 -13.15 -8.47
C LYS A 115 9.78 -12.57 -9.63
N VAL A 116 8.74 -11.82 -9.29
CA VAL A 116 7.90 -11.05 -10.21
C VAL A 116 7.92 -9.60 -9.74
N THR A 117 7.93 -8.64 -10.66
CA THR A 117 7.83 -7.21 -10.36
C THR A 117 6.66 -6.63 -11.14
N PHE A 118 5.72 -6.01 -10.46
CA PHE A 118 4.62 -5.30 -11.09
C PHE A 118 5.00 -3.84 -11.32
N GLU A 119 4.45 -3.24 -12.39
CA GLU A 119 4.50 -1.79 -12.56
C GLU A 119 3.73 -1.11 -11.42
N GLY A 120 4.29 -0.02 -10.91
CA GLY A 120 3.60 0.80 -9.91
C GLY A 120 2.31 1.40 -10.46
N ILE A 121 1.44 1.85 -9.56
CA ILE A 121 0.25 2.61 -9.95
C ILE A 121 0.71 3.95 -10.53
N PRO A 122 0.27 4.33 -11.74
CA PRO A 122 0.57 5.66 -12.28
C PRO A 122 0.08 6.74 -11.32
N THR A 123 0.98 7.61 -10.89
CA THR A 123 0.64 8.78 -10.08
C THR A 123 0.40 9.96 -10.99
N PHE A 124 -0.74 10.64 -10.81
CA PHE A 124 -0.99 11.90 -11.51
C PHE A 124 -0.09 12.99 -10.93
N ALA A 125 0.45 13.83 -11.83
CA ALA A 125 1.17 15.01 -11.38
C ALA A 125 0.20 15.93 -10.63
N PRO A 126 0.63 16.53 -9.50
CA PRO A 126 -0.21 17.46 -8.76
C PRO A 126 -0.46 18.73 -9.58
N GLU A 127 -1.69 19.22 -9.55
CA GLU A 127 -2.10 20.45 -10.22
C GLU A 127 -2.20 21.63 -9.24
N HIS A 128 -2.37 21.34 -7.94
CA HIS A 128 -2.50 22.36 -6.89
C HIS A 128 -1.44 22.17 -5.82
N PHE A 129 -0.84 23.27 -5.39
CA PHE A 129 0.20 23.27 -4.37
C PHE A 129 -0.17 24.19 -3.22
N ALA A 130 0.14 23.75 -2.00
CA ALA A 130 0.00 24.57 -0.80
C ALA A 130 1.23 24.42 0.10
N ARG A 131 1.64 25.51 0.73
CA ARG A 131 2.62 25.46 1.82
C ARG A 131 1.89 25.25 3.13
N ILE A 132 2.30 24.23 3.86
CA ILE A 132 1.77 23.92 5.17
C ILE A 132 2.86 24.03 6.23
N ARG A 133 2.49 24.55 7.39
CA ARG A 133 3.38 24.67 8.55
C ARG A 133 2.66 24.32 9.83
N HIS A 134 3.38 23.83 10.79
CA HIS A 134 2.84 23.58 12.11
C HIS A 134 2.57 24.92 12.84
N LYS A 135 1.43 24.99 13.54
CA LYS A 135 1.10 26.16 14.38
C LYS A 135 1.84 26.15 15.71
N ASP A 136 2.14 24.95 16.23
CA ASP A 136 2.74 24.74 17.54
C ASP A 136 4.07 23.99 17.37
N THR A 137 5.16 24.63 17.78
CA THR A 137 6.52 24.07 17.69
C THR A 137 6.68 22.80 18.51
N LEU A 138 5.94 22.63 19.61
CA LEU A 138 5.96 21.41 20.41
C LEU A 138 5.39 20.21 19.67
N LYS A 139 4.49 20.44 18.71
CA LYS A 139 3.86 19.39 17.90
C LYS A 139 4.55 19.10 16.56
N ARG A 140 5.72 19.70 16.32
CA ARG A 140 6.46 19.56 15.07
C ARG A 140 6.66 18.08 14.63
N LYS A 141 7.08 17.22 15.57
CA LYS A 141 7.28 15.79 15.26
C LYS A 141 5.98 15.09 14.86
N GLN A 142 4.87 15.47 15.49
CA GLN A 142 3.57 14.90 15.15
C GLN A 142 3.09 15.39 13.79
N PHE A 143 3.31 16.68 13.49
CA PHE A 143 2.99 17.28 12.21
C PHE A 143 3.73 16.59 11.05
N VAL A 144 5.06 16.47 11.13
CA VAL A 144 5.88 15.81 10.09
C VAL A 144 5.42 14.37 9.90
N LYS A 145 5.31 13.61 11.00
CA LYS A 145 4.88 12.21 10.94
C LYS A 145 3.46 12.03 10.37
N GLY A 146 2.52 12.91 10.75
CA GLY A 146 1.15 12.88 10.22
C GLY A 146 1.10 13.17 8.72
N THR A 147 1.86 14.17 8.28
CA THR A 147 1.94 14.53 6.86
C THR A 147 2.55 13.39 6.02
N GLU A 148 3.65 12.79 6.51
CA GLU A 148 4.26 11.63 5.87
C GLU A 148 3.30 10.44 5.77
N GLN A 149 2.53 10.19 6.82
CA GLN A 149 1.52 9.13 6.84
C GLN A 149 0.44 9.34 5.78
N ILE A 150 -0.12 10.55 5.69
CA ILE A 150 -1.13 10.91 4.69
C ILE A 150 -0.56 10.76 3.26
N ALA A 151 0.72 11.12 3.07
CA ALA A 151 1.40 10.94 1.78
C ALA A 151 1.58 9.44 1.44
N GLN A 152 1.92 8.61 2.43
CA GLN A 152 2.04 7.17 2.24
C GLN A 152 0.70 6.49 1.89
N GLU A 153 -0.41 7.06 2.36
CA GLU A 153 -1.77 6.64 1.97
C GLU A 153 -2.15 7.09 0.55
N GLY A 154 -1.30 7.87 -0.11
CA GLY A 154 -1.49 8.33 -1.48
C GLY A 154 -2.45 9.52 -1.63
N ALA A 155 -2.88 10.15 -0.52
CA ALA A 155 -3.80 11.27 -0.56
C ALA A 155 -3.15 12.58 -1.01
N ILE A 156 -1.85 12.75 -0.73
CA ILE A 156 -1.07 13.95 -1.04
C ILE A 156 0.33 13.56 -1.52
N GLN A 157 1.02 14.48 -2.18
CA GLN A 157 2.44 14.39 -2.51
C GLN A 157 3.21 15.45 -1.72
N ILE A 158 4.37 15.09 -1.16
CA ILE A 158 5.22 15.98 -0.37
C ILE A 158 6.40 16.43 -1.23
N PHE A 159 6.64 17.72 -1.24
CA PHE A 159 7.80 18.33 -1.88
C PHE A 159 8.58 19.13 -0.83
N GLN A 160 9.88 19.04 -0.90
CA GLN A 160 10.79 19.84 -0.07
C GLN A 160 11.58 20.78 -0.96
N GLU A 161 11.65 22.03 -0.56
CA GLU A 161 12.49 23.02 -1.24
C GLU A 161 13.96 22.80 -0.83
N PHE A 162 14.85 22.80 -1.80
CA PHE A 162 16.29 22.66 -1.56
C PHE A 162 16.77 23.86 -0.72
N ASN A 163 17.37 23.63 0.42
CA ASN A 163 17.90 24.63 1.37
C ASN A 163 16.88 25.32 2.29
N THR A 164 15.61 24.97 2.28
CA THR A 164 14.68 25.45 3.31
C THR A 164 14.62 24.43 4.43
N GLY A 165 14.71 24.88 5.69
CA GLY A 165 14.59 24.00 6.86
C GLY A 165 13.24 23.29 6.89
N LEU A 166 13.14 22.23 7.71
CA LEU A 166 11.91 21.39 7.89
C LEU A 166 10.70 22.16 8.49
N GLU A 167 10.67 23.47 8.39
CA GLU A 167 9.60 24.30 8.97
C GLU A 167 8.38 24.42 8.06
N GLU A 168 8.61 24.35 6.76
CA GLU A 168 7.54 24.41 5.76
C GLU A 168 7.61 23.19 4.85
N ILE A 169 6.46 22.59 4.61
CA ILE A 169 6.28 21.47 3.70
C ILE A 169 5.40 21.94 2.56
N ILE A 170 5.83 21.69 1.33
CA ILE A 170 4.99 21.93 0.15
C ILE A 170 4.23 20.64 -0.12
N VAL A 171 2.90 20.76 -0.15
CA VAL A 171 2.01 19.64 -0.48
C VAL A 171 1.41 19.88 -1.85
N GLY A 172 1.50 18.86 -2.69
CA GLY A 172 0.87 18.82 -4.00
C GLY A 172 -0.31 17.84 -4.01
N VAL A 173 -1.39 18.24 -4.65
CA VAL A 173 -2.61 17.43 -4.82
C VAL A 173 -3.15 17.56 -6.25
N VAL A 174 -3.87 16.54 -6.71
CA VAL A 174 -4.53 16.58 -8.03
C VAL A 174 -5.80 17.42 -7.96
N GLY A 175 -6.56 17.33 -6.89
CA GLY A 175 -7.78 18.11 -6.68
C GLY A 175 -7.79 18.85 -5.35
N VAL A 176 -8.32 20.08 -5.35
CA VAL A 176 -8.34 20.97 -4.15
C VAL A 176 -8.99 20.36 -2.92
N LEU A 177 -9.97 19.48 -3.09
CA LEU A 177 -10.65 18.81 -1.98
C LEU A 177 -9.71 17.89 -1.18
N GLN A 178 -8.61 17.42 -1.78
CA GLN A 178 -7.61 16.62 -1.07
C GLN A 178 -6.92 17.40 0.05
N PHE A 179 -6.90 18.74 0.00
CA PHE A 179 -6.38 19.53 1.11
C PHE A 179 -7.24 19.43 2.39
N ASP A 180 -8.51 19.02 2.27
CA ASP A 180 -9.38 18.87 3.45
C ASP A 180 -8.93 17.73 4.37
N VAL A 181 -8.16 16.78 3.86
CA VAL A 181 -7.55 15.70 4.66
C VAL A 181 -6.47 16.23 5.63
N LEU A 182 -5.95 17.44 5.37
CA LEU A 182 -4.90 18.08 6.20
C LEU A 182 -5.47 18.94 7.35
N LYS A 183 -6.78 19.13 7.42
CA LYS A 183 -7.47 19.92 8.45
C LYS A 183 -7.71 19.07 9.70
#